data_da06f80defb4adb4510dd1d5e0541f83
#
_entry.id   da06f80defb4adb4510dd1d5e0541f83
#
_cell.length_a   1.000
_cell.length_b   1.000
_cell.length_c   1.000
_cell.angle_alpha   90.00
_cell.angle_beta   90.00
_cell.angle_gamma   90.00
#
_symmetry.space_group_name_H-M   'P 1'
#
loop_
_entity.id
_entity.type
_entity.pdbx_description
1 polymer ?
#
loop_
_entity_poly.entity_id
_entity_poly.type
_entity_poly.pdbx_seq_one_letter_code
_entity_poly.pdbx_strand_id
1 'polypeptide(L)'
;GVSDALSKDAFIIGYDDQHDSAQNIIEKLSDLADTEGRKIGTLAVLQHGRGGAITLGSDTIHLADVGQKVQELQSLATLFTPGGQIQFYACSSAGYAQGQALLDVLSAITGLDVCASVNDTGRGNGKDWYLEYSTNPYSTQKTLIDAEAMEAETLELA
;
A
#
# COMPACT_ATOMS: atom_id res chain seq x y z
N GLY A 1 6.91 -0.03 -19.80
CA GLY A 1 6.17 -0.91 -18.91
C GLY A 1 6.15 -0.39 -17.48
N VAL A 2 5.50 -1.11 -16.57
CA VAL A 2 5.42 -0.71 -15.16
C VAL A 2 6.80 -0.49 -14.56
N SER A 3 7.81 -1.29 -14.95
CA SER A 3 9.18 -1.14 -14.47
C SER A 3 9.80 0.22 -14.81
N ASP A 4 9.36 0.87 -15.88
CA ASP A 4 9.86 2.21 -16.26
C ASP A 4 9.30 3.31 -15.36
N ALA A 5 8.17 3.06 -14.70
CA ALA A 5 7.53 3.98 -13.78
C ALA A 5 8.05 3.85 -12.34
N LEU A 6 8.92 2.86 -12.07
CA LEU A 6 9.44 2.60 -10.72
C LEU A 6 10.71 3.41 -10.45
N SER A 7 10.91 3.76 -9.18
CA SER A 7 12.18 4.31 -8.71
C SER A 7 13.32 3.32 -8.98
N LYS A 8 14.49 3.84 -9.35
CA LYS A 8 15.68 3.02 -9.66
C LYS A 8 16.15 2.17 -8.47
N ASP A 9 15.87 2.60 -7.25
CA ASP A 9 16.26 1.92 -6.03
C ASP A 9 15.13 1.04 -5.46
N ALA A 10 14.05 0.84 -6.22
CA ALA A 10 12.92 0.03 -5.79
C ALA A 10 13.18 -1.46 -6.07
N PHE A 11 12.79 -2.28 -5.12
CA PHE A 11 12.70 -3.73 -5.28
C PHE A 11 11.27 -4.12 -5.60
N ILE A 12 11.10 -5.18 -6.38
CA ILE A 12 9.79 -5.70 -6.76
C ILE A 12 9.62 -7.08 -6.13
N ILE A 13 8.51 -7.25 -5.39
CA ILE A 13 8.09 -8.54 -4.87
C ILE A 13 6.76 -8.89 -5.51
N GLY A 14 6.74 -10.03 -6.22
CA GLY A 14 5.50 -10.59 -6.72
C GLY A 14 4.80 -11.43 -5.67
N TYR A 15 3.49 -11.40 -5.67
CA TYR A 15 2.67 -12.26 -4.82
C TYR A 15 1.38 -12.63 -5.54
N ASP A 16 0.75 -13.71 -5.06
CA ASP A 16 -0.53 -14.20 -5.57
C ASP A 16 -1.65 -13.66 -4.68
N ASP A 17 -2.49 -12.79 -5.22
CA ASP A 17 -3.58 -12.16 -4.47
C ASP A 17 -4.72 -13.12 -4.09
N GLN A 18 -4.71 -14.34 -4.62
CA GLN A 18 -5.68 -15.37 -4.28
C GLN A 18 -5.17 -16.36 -3.22
N HIS A 19 -3.85 -16.58 -3.14
CA HIS A 19 -3.26 -17.64 -2.33
C HIS A 19 -2.27 -17.13 -1.28
N ASP A 20 -1.64 -15.97 -1.48
CA ASP A 20 -0.74 -15.40 -0.47
C ASP A 20 -1.54 -14.57 0.53
N SER A 21 -1.49 -14.96 1.81
CA SER A 21 -2.08 -14.17 2.90
C SER A 21 -1.23 -12.92 3.19
N ALA A 22 -1.77 -12.01 3.99
CA ALA A 22 -1.00 -10.86 4.51
C ALA A 22 0.27 -11.36 5.21
N GLN A 23 0.18 -12.43 6.01
CA GLN A 23 1.33 -13.00 6.70
C GLN A 23 2.39 -13.52 5.71
N ASN A 24 1.98 -14.19 4.62
CA ASN A 24 2.92 -14.63 3.58
C ASN A 24 3.66 -13.45 2.94
N ILE A 25 2.96 -12.35 2.68
CA ILE A 25 3.57 -11.15 2.11
C ILE A 25 4.54 -10.52 3.09
N ILE A 26 4.19 -10.45 4.37
CA ILE A 26 5.08 -9.95 5.42
C ILE A 26 6.36 -10.79 5.51
N GLU A 27 6.26 -12.12 5.40
CA GLU A 27 7.42 -13.00 5.38
C GLU A 27 8.32 -12.76 4.18
N LYS A 28 7.75 -12.54 2.99
CA LYS A 28 8.53 -12.18 1.79
C LYS A 28 9.27 -10.85 1.98
N LEU A 29 8.62 -9.86 2.58
CA LEU A 29 9.24 -8.57 2.89
C LEU A 29 10.35 -8.70 3.93
N SER A 30 10.13 -9.51 4.96
CA SER A 30 11.13 -9.80 5.98
C SER A 30 12.38 -10.46 5.39
N ASP A 31 12.20 -11.45 4.52
CA ASP A 31 13.30 -12.12 3.83
C ASP A 31 14.09 -11.15 2.95
N LEU A 32 13.41 -10.25 2.25
CA LEU A 32 14.07 -9.22 1.43
C LEU A 32 14.87 -8.26 2.31
N ALA A 33 14.29 -7.78 3.39
CA ALA A 33 14.98 -6.86 4.32
C ALA A 33 16.23 -7.51 4.93
N ASP A 34 16.12 -8.78 5.31
CA ASP A 34 17.27 -9.55 5.83
C ASP A 34 18.36 -9.73 4.77
N THR A 35 17.97 -10.09 3.55
CA THR A 35 18.92 -10.27 2.44
C THR A 35 19.65 -8.98 2.11
N GLU A 36 18.97 -7.86 2.10
CA GLU A 36 19.53 -6.54 1.81
C GLU A 36 20.22 -5.90 3.02
N GLY A 37 20.03 -6.43 4.21
CA GLY A 37 20.62 -5.92 5.44
C GLY A 37 20.13 -4.53 5.83
N ARG A 38 18.90 -4.17 5.46
CA ARG A 38 18.34 -2.84 5.77
C ARG A 38 16.82 -2.89 5.89
N LYS A 39 16.26 -1.88 6.56
CA LYS A 39 14.82 -1.73 6.75
C LYS A 39 14.16 -1.03 5.57
N ILE A 40 12.84 -1.17 5.51
CA ILE A 40 12.00 -0.57 4.48
C ILE A 40 11.72 0.89 4.82
N GLY A 41 11.93 1.80 3.88
CA GLY A 41 11.54 3.21 4.02
C GLY A 41 10.12 3.46 3.51
N THR A 42 9.80 2.90 2.34
CA THR A 42 8.50 3.06 1.71
C THR A 42 8.09 1.75 1.06
N LEU A 43 6.86 1.33 1.31
CA LEU A 43 6.23 0.17 0.68
C LEU A 43 5.06 0.64 -0.17
N ALA A 44 5.08 0.35 -1.46
CA ALA A 44 3.93 0.54 -2.34
C ALA A 44 3.28 -0.81 -2.63
N VAL A 45 1.98 -0.90 -2.39
CA VAL A 45 1.17 -2.10 -2.65
C VAL A 45 0.27 -1.82 -3.85
N LEU A 46 0.41 -2.63 -4.89
CA LEU A 46 -0.42 -2.57 -6.08
C LEU A 46 -1.30 -3.81 -6.12
N GLN A 47 -2.59 -3.62 -5.95
CA GLN A 47 -3.56 -4.71 -5.91
C GLN A 47 -4.95 -4.18 -6.27
N HIS A 48 -5.83 -5.05 -6.77
CA HIS A 48 -7.24 -4.72 -6.89
C HIS A 48 -7.80 -4.35 -5.52
N GLY A 49 -8.54 -3.25 -5.47
CA GLY A 49 -9.05 -2.70 -4.23
C GLY A 49 -10.57 -2.79 -4.12
N ARG A 50 -11.04 -2.47 -2.93
CA ARG A 50 -12.47 -2.31 -2.63
C ARG A 50 -12.66 -1.01 -1.86
N GLY A 51 -13.75 -0.32 -2.13
CA GLY A 51 -14.09 0.90 -1.41
C GLY A 51 -14.19 0.67 0.11
N GLY A 52 -13.45 1.47 0.87
CA GLY A 52 -13.50 1.41 2.33
C GLY A 52 -12.76 0.25 2.97
N ALA A 53 -11.93 -0.49 2.22
CA ALA A 53 -11.15 -1.61 2.72
C ALA A 53 -9.73 -1.60 2.18
N ILE A 54 -8.84 -2.30 2.89
CA ILE A 54 -7.47 -2.57 2.43
C ILE A 54 -7.36 -4.04 2.09
N THR A 55 -6.78 -4.34 0.93
CA THR A 55 -6.45 -5.70 0.52
C THR A 55 -4.95 -5.89 0.55
N LEU A 56 -4.53 -7.02 1.11
CA LEU A 56 -3.13 -7.43 1.12
C LEU A 56 -3.09 -8.94 0.87
N GLY A 57 -2.79 -9.30 -0.38
CA GLY A 57 -2.93 -10.67 -0.83
C GLY A 57 -4.38 -11.13 -0.80
N SER A 58 -4.62 -12.29 -0.23
CA SER A 58 -5.96 -12.88 -0.08
C SER A 58 -6.74 -12.30 1.11
N ASP A 59 -6.11 -11.48 1.94
CA ASP A 59 -6.75 -10.85 3.10
C ASP A 59 -7.34 -9.49 2.73
N THR A 60 -8.60 -9.29 3.10
CA THR A 60 -9.28 -7.99 3.03
C THR A 60 -9.55 -7.51 4.44
N ILE A 61 -9.12 -6.30 4.75
CA ILE A 61 -9.22 -5.70 6.08
C ILE A 61 -10.21 -4.54 6.04
N HIS A 62 -11.23 -4.61 6.86
CA HIS A 62 -12.21 -3.56 7.08
C HIS A 62 -12.02 -2.92 8.46
N LEU A 63 -12.57 -1.74 8.67
CA LEU A 63 -12.55 -1.08 9.98
C LEU A 63 -13.12 -1.97 11.08
N ALA A 64 -14.17 -2.75 10.77
CA ALA A 64 -14.83 -3.62 11.74
C ALA A 64 -13.95 -4.78 12.24
N ASP A 65 -12.97 -5.23 11.43
CA ASP A 65 -12.15 -6.40 11.76
C ASP A 65 -10.64 -6.12 11.88
N VAL A 66 -10.24 -4.87 11.74
CA VAL A 66 -8.81 -4.49 11.80
C VAL A 66 -8.15 -4.90 13.12
N GLY A 67 -8.91 -4.94 14.21
CA GLY A 67 -8.40 -5.38 15.51
C GLY A 67 -7.91 -6.83 15.52
N GLN A 68 -8.40 -7.67 14.61
CA GLN A 68 -7.98 -9.06 14.48
C GLN A 68 -6.63 -9.20 13.75
N LYS A 69 -6.14 -8.11 13.15
CA LYS A 69 -4.88 -8.08 12.36
C LYS A 69 -3.76 -7.31 13.06
N VAL A 70 -3.93 -6.93 14.30
CA VAL A 70 -2.95 -6.10 15.03
C VAL A 70 -1.58 -6.75 15.07
N GLN A 71 -1.50 -8.06 15.32
CA GLN A 71 -0.20 -8.76 15.40
C GLN A 71 0.54 -8.74 14.06
N GLU A 72 -0.15 -9.06 12.96
CA GLU A 72 0.42 -9.02 11.62
C GLU A 72 0.86 -7.60 11.24
N LEU A 73 0.05 -6.60 11.54
CA LEU A 73 0.37 -5.21 11.24
C LEU A 73 1.57 -4.71 12.05
N GLN A 74 1.67 -5.09 13.32
CA GLN A 74 2.83 -4.75 14.14
C GLN A 74 4.10 -5.47 13.67
N SER A 75 3.97 -6.72 13.23
CA SER A 75 5.09 -7.44 12.60
C SER A 75 5.57 -6.74 11.34
N LEU A 76 4.66 -6.28 10.49
CA LEU A 76 4.99 -5.49 9.31
C LEU A 76 5.73 -4.21 9.69
N ALA A 77 5.24 -3.50 10.70
CA ALA A 77 5.82 -2.24 11.15
C ALA A 77 7.29 -2.39 11.61
N THR A 78 7.66 -3.53 12.19
CA THR A 78 9.04 -3.78 12.63
C THR A 78 10.06 -3.80 11.48
N LEU A 79 9.59 -4.00 10.25
CA LEU A 79 10.44 -4.04 9.06
C LEU A 79 10.80 -2.64 8.54
N PHE A 80 10.15 -1.59 9.07
CA PHE A 80 10.30 -0.23 8.57
C PHE A 80 11.27 0.61 9.39
N THR A 81 11.86 1.60 8.72
CA THR A 81 12.56 2.68 9.41
C THR A 81 11.56 3.58 10.14
N PRO A 82 12.00 4.33 11.20
CA PRO A 82 11.16 5.37 11.77
C PRO A 82 10.72 6.37 10.70
N GLY A 83 9.44 6.74 10.71
CA GLY A 83 8.87 7.61 9.69
C GLY A 83 8.60 6.93 8.35
N GLY A 84 8.61 5.61 8.32
CA GLY A 84 8.28 4.84 7.12
C GLY A 84 6.86 5.08 6.63
N GLN A 85 6.60 4.75 5.37
CA GLN A 85 5.33 5.01 4.69
C GLN A 85 4.83 3.79 3.94
N ILE A 86 3.52 3.53 4.01
CA ILE A 86 2.83 2.55 3.18
C ILE A 86 1.92 3.29 2.20
N GLN A 87 2.00 2.93 0.93
CA GLN A 87 1.20 3.49 -0.15
C GLN A 87 0.33 2.39 -0.76
N PHE A 88 -0.99 2.57 -0.70
CA PHE A 88 -1.93 1.62 -1.30
C PHE A 88 -2.44 2.14 -2.64
N TYR A 89 -1.93 1.57 -3.71
CA TYR A 89 -2.43 1.77 -5.07
C TYR A 89 -3.51 0.74 -5.34
N ALA A 90 -4.70 1.02 -4.82
CA ALA A 90 -5.86 0.13 -4.92
C ALA A 90 -7.12 0.99 -5.01
N CYS A 91 -8.07 0.55 -5.82
CA CYS A 91 -9.27 1.35 -6.12
C CYS A 91 -10.04 1.76 -4.86
N SER A 92 -10.24 3.06 -4.71
CA SER A 92 -11.15 3.67 -3.72
C SER A 92 -10.94 3.25 -2.26
N SER A 93 -9.73 2.81 -1.89
CA SER A 93 -9.47 2.37 -0.51
C SER A 93 -9.79 3.46 0.51
N ALA A 94 -9.51 4.71 0.19
CA ALA A 94 -9.84 5.88 1.01
C ALA A 94 -11.07 6.65 0.50
N GLY A 95 -11.87 6.06 -0.40
CA GLY A 95 -13.00 6.73 -1.05
C GLY A 95 -14.18 7.01 -0.14
N TYR A 96 -14.26 6.36 1.02
CA TYR A 96 -15.33 6.52 1.99
C TYR A 96 -14.78 6.87 3.35
N ALA A 97 -15.63 7.44 4.23
CA ALA A 97 -15.24 7.78 5.60
C ALA A 97 -14.70 6.57 6.38
N GLN A 98 -15.27 5.38 6.16
CA GLN A 98 -14.81 4.14 6.78
C GLN A 98 -13.41 3.74 6.31
N GLY A 99 -13.11 3.95 5.03
CA GLY A 99 -11.78 3.70 4.49
C GLY A 99 -10.74 4.64 5.09
N GLN A 100 -11.05 5.91 5.19
CA GLN A 100 -10.17 6.90 5.81
C GLN A 100 -9.95 6.60 7.30
N ALA A 101 -11.02 6.24 8.02
CA ALA A 101 -10.92 5.84 9.41
C ALA A 101 -10.06 4.57 9.58
N LEU A 102 -10.19 3.61 8.68
CA LEU A 102 -9.35 2.41 8.66
C LEU A 102 -7.87 2.77 8.49
N LEU A 103 -7.54 3.66 7.56
CA LEU A 103 -6.15 4.09 7.34
C LEU A 103 -5.59 4.79 8.57
N ASP A 104 -6.38 5.62 9.25
CA ASP A 104 -5.98 6.27 10.49
C ASP A 104 -5.69 5.25 11.59
N VAL A 105 -6.50 4.19 11.70
CA VAL A 105 -6.27 3.09 12.64
C VAL A 105 -5.01 2.31 12.26
N LEU A 106 -4.79 2.02 10.99
CA LEU A 106 -3.56 1.37 10.52
C LEU A 106 -2.32 2.19 10.90
N SER A 107 -2.37 3.50 10.71
CA SER A 107 -1.29 4.40 11.12
C SER A 107 -1.05 4.36 12.63
N ALA A 108 -2.12 4.34 13.42
CA ALA A 108 -2.02 4.27 14.87
C ALA A 108 -1.40 2.93 15.34
N ILE A 109 -1.77 1.81 14.72
CA ILE A 109 -1.25 0.49 15.07
C ILE A 109 0.22 0.35 14.68
N THR A 110 0.60 0.85 13.50
CA THR A 110 1.94 0.61 12.92
C THR A 110 2.93 1.72 13.23
N GLY A 111 2.46 2.93 13.53
CA GLY A 111 3.32 4.12 13.61
C GLY A 111 3.83 4.61 12.26
N LEU A 112 3.28 4.10 11.16
CA LEU A 112 3.68 4.47 9.81
C LEU A 112 2.71 5.48 9.21
N ASP A 113 3.20 6.30 8.27
CA ASP A 113 2.32 7.11 7.44
C ASP A 113 1.65 6.21 6.40
N VAL A 114 0.35 6.37 6.20
CA VAL A 114 -0.43 5.55 5.26
C VAL A 114 -1.10 6.46 4.23
N CYS A 115 -0.88 6.15 2.97
CA CYS A 115 -1.46 6.88 1.84
C CYS A 115 -2.29 5.93 0.98
N ALA A 116 -3.39 6.42 0.45
CA ALA A 116 -4.26 5.63 -0.43
C ALA A 116 -5.06 6.51 -1.38
N SER A 117 -5.59 5.88 -2.41
CA SER A 117 -6.44 6.53 -3.41
C SER A 117 -7.87 6.69 -2.91
N VAL A 118 -8.49 7.83 -3.21
CA VAL A 118 -9.92 8.09 -2.95
C VAL A 118 -10.80 7.71 -4.14
N ASN A 119 -10.22 7.52 -5.31
CA ASN A 119 -10.90 7.13 -6.54
C ASN A 119 -10.34 5.81 -7.07
N ASP A 120 -10.77 5.40 -8.25
CA ASP A 120 -10.24 4.20 -8.88
C ASP A 120 -8.83 4.43 -9.38
N THR A 121 -7.98 3.45 -9.16
CA THR A 121 -6.58 3.45 -9.61
C THR A 121 -6.51 2.87 -11.01
N GLY A 122 -5.85 3.58 -11.92
CA GLY A 122 -5.72 3.14 -13.30
C GLY A 122 -5.66 4.30 -14.28
N ARG A 123 -6.01 4.03 -15.53
CA ARG A 123 -5.98 5.00 -16.63
C ARG A 123 -7.38 5.38 -17.11
N GLY A 124 -7.60 6.67 -17.33
CA GLY A 124 -8.81 7.21 -17.98
C GLY A 124 -10.05 7.31 -17.10
N ASN A 125 -11.06 8.04 -17.54
CA ASN A 125 -12.41 8.13 -16.95
C ASN A 125 -12.47 8.28 -15.42
N GLY A 126 -11.74 9.27 -14.85
CA GLY A 126 -11.75 9.53 -13.41
C GLY A 126 -10.84 8.60 -12.62
N LYS A 127 -10.06 7.76 -13.28
CA LYS A 127 -9.01 6.93 -12.67
C LYS A 127 -7.68 7.66 -12.76
N ASP A 128 -6.82 7.44 -11.79
CA ASP A 128 -5.45 7.97 -11.81
C ASP A 128 -4.51 7.10 -10.95
N TRP A 129 -3.26 7.52 -10.84
CA TRP A 129 -2.23 6.87 -10.04
C TRP A 129 -1.74 7.75 -8.89
N TYR A 130 -2.59 8.65 -8.42
CA TYR A 130 -2.30 9.53 -7.30
C TYR A 130 -2.93 9.00 -6.01
N LEU A 131 -2.30 9.31 -4.88
CA LEU A 131 -2.77 8.94 -3.56
C LEU A 131 -3.20 10.22 -2.84
N GLU A 132 -4.49 10.53 -2.91
CA GLU A 132 -5.03 11.80 -2.43
C GLU A 132 -5.18 11.86 -0.91
N TYR A 133 -5.35 10.69 -0.26
CA TYR A 133 -5.48 10.64 1.20
C TYR A 133 -4.18 10.20 1.86
N SER A 134 -3.77 10.95 2.90
CA SER A 134 -2.64 10.60 3.76
C SER A 134 -3.02 10.75 5.22
N THR A 135 -2.61 9.83 6.07
CA THR A 135 -2.79 9.93 7.53
C THR A 135 -1.91 11.01 8.14
N ASN A 136 -0.87 11.44 7.44
CA ASN A 136 0.00 12.54 7.83
C ASN A 136 0.13 13.53 6.67
N PRO A 137 -0.77 14.54 6.58
CA PRO A 137 -0.77 15.49 5.47
C PRO A 137 0.46 16.39 5.44
N TYR A 138 1.25 16.44 6.51
CA TYR A 138 2.47 17.25 6.59
C TYR A 138 3.71 16.50 6.10
N SER A 139 3.64 15.18 5.93
CA SER A 139 4.76 14.42 5.38
C SER A 139 4.72 14.43 3.86
N THR A 140 5.89 14.42 3.23
CA THR A 140 6.01 14.29 1.78
C THR A 140 5.85 12.83 1.40
N GLN A 141 4.96 12.55 0.44
CA GLN A 141 4.85 11.23 -0.15
C GLN A 141 6.11 10.93 -0.96
N LYS A 142 6.77 9.82 -0.65
CA LYS A 142 7.94 9.38 -1.42
C LYS A 142 7.48 8.72 -2.71
N THR A 143 8.10 9.11 -3.82
CA THR A 143 7.74 8.62 -5.14
C THR A 143 8.49 7.32 -5.43
N LEU A 144 7.83 6.18 -5.22
CA LEU A 144 8.27 4.90 -5.74
C LEU A 144 7.72 4.66 -7.15
N ILE A 145 6.52 5.15 -7.41
CA ILE A 145 5.81 4.98 -8.67
C ILE A 145 5.57 6.36 -9.27
N ASP A 146 6.02 6.57 -10.50
CA ASP A 146 5.77 7.80 -11.24
C ASP A 146 4.36 7.73 -11.84
N ALA A 147 3.46 8.56 -11.31
CA ALA A 147 2.07 8.60 -11.75
C ALA A 147 1.94 8.99 -13.22
N GLU A 148 2.74 9.91 -13.72
CA GLU A 148 2.69 10.33 -15.12
C GLU A 148 3.14 9.20 -16.05
N ALA A 149 4.17 8.45 -15.68
CA ALA A 149 4.62 7.29 -16.45
C ALA A 149 3.57 6.17 -16.41
N MET A 150 2.88 5.98 -15.29
CA MET A 150 1.80 4.99 -15.18
C MET A 150 0.56 5.36 -16.00
N GLU A 151 0.29 6.65 -16.22
CA GLU A 151 -0.79 7.10 -17.10
C GLU A 151 -0.62 6.63 -18.54
N ALA A 152 0.61 6.36 -18.98
CA ALA A 152 0.90 5.83 -20.31
C ALA A 152 0.67 4.31 -20.41
N GLU A 153 0.48 3.61 -19.30
CA GLU A 153 0.26 2.18 -19.26
C GLU A 153 -1.24 1.83 -19.41
N THR A 154 -1.50 0.61 -19.85
CA THR A 154 -2.87 0.09 -19.99
C THR A 154 -3.36 -0.64 -18.74
N LEU A 155 -2.52 -0.75 -17.72
CA LEU A 155 -2.85 -1.44 -16.48
C LEU A 155 -3.92 -0.68 -15.70
N GLU A 156 -4.96 -1.41 -15.27
CA GLU A 156 -6.02 -0.89 -14.41
C GLU A 156 -6.19 -1.81 -13.20
N LEU A 157 -6.38 -1.20 -12.04
CA LEU A 157 -6.68 -1.90 -10.79
C LEU A 157 -8.13 -1.62 -10.39
N ALA A 158 -9.02 -2.43 -10.86
CA ALA A 158 -10.44 -2.24 -10.61
C ALA A 158 -11.04 -3.37 -9.80
#